data_b46272b22c517d08a3ba49ed2dc17897
#
_entry.id   b46272b22c517d08a3ba49ed2dc17897
#
_cell.length_a   1.000
_cell.length_b   1.000
_cell.length_c   1.000
_cell.angle_alpha   90.00
_cell.angle_beta   90.00
_cell.angle_gamma   90.00
#
_symmetry.space_group_name_H-M   'P 1'
#
loop_
_entity.id
_entity.type
_entity.pdbx_description
1 polymer ?
#
loop_
_entity_poly.entity_id
_entity_poly.type
_entity_poly.pdbx_seq_one_letter_code
_entity_poly.pdbx_strand_id
1 'polypeptide(L)'
;MYCALVAALLCAFAAPLSAAAHEIHGNLPPPVDAQLQTNRERYGIAGQAVLVAHNGQVLYQGASGERDPATHAPATVDSIFTAQSMAKLLTSTLVMQLVDQGKVDLDAPASRYVPDLPAAWRTIPVRDFLNHSSGIGEYYDRVENRWISKGYSGVAPDLAAALKVAAAEPMQFATGSRVQYTQANYLVLTALLEAHYRKPYPAIARERILQPFKMTSTSWGVTSVPATRAAVPYIGRDGQLQPANEDPWPDYGWGHADLQTTVGDMNRFLQALATGKLVRTATLEKLWQPQKLAGGGNNFFSTGWDTTRSDGYTQVGHDGGTRVRARLAYKGTLASGYWVFVYLTNGSARNVWSSTLVESTMAVAAPQEFPRAVLSERLIAYALDDDAGAAQAIRSWLRDDNRVTGSELERAINASGYAFRESLGARRALKVFALNTELYPDSANAWDSLAECHAALGEREAADRLYAKAKALAKPSP
;
A
#
# COMPACT_ATOMS: atom_id res chain seq x y z
N MET A 1 -54.96 -17.38 -53.59
CA MET A 1 -55.58 -16.19 -52.97
C MET A 1 -55.22 -16.17 -51.50
N TYR A 2 -54.71 -15.02 -51.06
CA TYR A 2 -54.38 -14.57 -49.72
C TYR A 2 -53.09 -15.07 -49.10
N CYS A 3 -52.00 -14.26 -49.29
CA CYS A 3 -50.85 -14.06 -48.44
C CYS A 3 -51.29 -13.45 -47.09
N ALA A 4 -50.76 -13.97 -45.97
CA ALA A 4 -50.71 -13.24 -44.71
C ALA A 4 -49.24 -13.14 -44.26
N LEU A 5 -48.68 -11.94 -44.30
CA LEU A 5 -47.42 -11.57 -43.68
C LEU A 5 -47.58 -11.55 -42.16
N VAL A 6 -46.73 -12.27 -41.46
CA VAL A 6 -46.53 -12.08 -40.01
C VAL A 6 -45.23 -11.28 -39.82
N ALA A 7 -45.40 -10.00 -39.45
CA ALA A 7 -44.30 -9.15 -39.01
C ALA A 7 -43.93 -9.49 -37.55
N ALA A 8 -42.76 -10.06 -37.34
CA ALA A 8 -42.21 -10.26 -35.99
C ALA A 8 -41.57 -8.95 -35.48
N LEU A 9 -42.23 -8.32 -34.50
CA LEU A 9 -41.63 -7.21 -33.71
C LEU A 9 -40.54 -7.77 -32.79
N LEU A 10 -39.30 -7.47 -33.09
CA LEU A 10 -38.20 -7.60 -32.16
C LEU A 10 -38.26 -6.45 -31.12
N CYS A 11 -38.86 -6.68 -29.97
CA CYS A 11 -38.68 -5.82 -28.81
C CYS A 11 -37.31 -6.11 -28.19
N ALA A 12 -36.33 -5.26 -28.45
CA ALA A 12 -35.09 -5.22 -27.71
C ALA A 12 -35.37 -4.72 -26.27
N PHE A 13 -35.42 -5.61 -25.32
CA PHE A 13 -35.38 -5.26 -23.90
C PHE A 13 -33.97 -4.74 -23.60
N ALA A 14 -33.78 -3.43 -23.55
CA ALA A 14 -32.68 -2.82 -22.88
C ALA A 14 -32.89 -3.06 -21.37
N ALA A 15 -32.15 -4.00 -20.79
CA ALA A 15 -32.10 -4.13 -19.36
C ALA A 15 -31.49 -2.84 -18.78
N PRO A 16 -32.09 -2.22 -17.76
CA PRO A 16 -31.48 -1.09 -17.09
C PRO A 16 -30.20 -1.59 -16.42
N LEU A 17 -29.05 -0.95 -16.73
CA LEU A 17 -27.87 -1.06 -15.89
C LEU A 17 -28.29 -0.70 -14.47
N SER A 18 -28.37 -1.70 -13.59
CA SER A 18 -28.57 -1.51 -12.18
C SER A 18 -27.36 -0.71 -11.65
N ALA A 19 -27.55 0.59 -11.45
CA ALA A 19 -26.65 1.38 -10.66
C ALA A 19 -26.63 0.77 -9.26
N ALA A 20 -25.56 0.08 -8.91
CA ALA A 20 -25.37 -0.44 -7.57
C ALA A 20 -25.55 0.72 -6.57
N ALA A 21 -26.46 0.55 -5.61
CA ALA A 21 -26.81 1.56 -4.65
C ALA A 21 -25.54 2.00 -3.89
N HIS A 22 -25.22 3.28 -4.00
CA HIS A 22 -24.16 3.91 -3.20
C HIS A 22 -24.73 4.13 -1.79
N GLU A 23 -24.25 3.36 -0.82
CA GLU A 23 -24.48 3.69 0.59
C GLU A 23 -23.51 4.81 0.98
N ILE A 24 -23.98 6.05 0.90
CA ILE A 24 -23.23 7.23 1.36
C ILE A 24 -23.57 7.47 2.82
N HIS A 25 -22.63 7.22 3.72
CA HIS A 25 -22.71 7.64 5.11
C HIS A 25 -21.59 8.68 5.37
N GLY A 26 -21.94 9.98 5.31
CA GLY A 26 -20.99 11.07 5.62
C GLY A 26 -21.29 12.38 4.89
N ASN A 27 -20.69 13.47 5.37
CA ASN A 27 -20.92 14.83 4.87
C ASN A 27 -20.02 15.26 3.70
N LEU A 28 -19.19 14.37 3.12
CA LEU A 28 -18.41 14.66 1.92
C LEU A 28 -19.19 14.20 0.68
N PRO A 29 -19.41 15.12 -0.27
CA PRO A 29 -20.26 14.88 -1.42
C PRO A 29 -19.50 14.32 -2.63
N PRO A 30 -20.13 14.32 -3.81
CA PRO A 30 -19.80 13.73 -5.11
C PRO A 30 -18.32 13.56 -5.53
N PRO A 31 -17.33 14.40 -5.07
CA PRO A 31 -15.95 14.28 -5.57
C PRO A 31 -15.28 12.95 -5.30
N VAL A 32 -15.54 12.30 -4.14
CA VAL A 32 -14.88 11.02 -3.83
C VAL A 32 -15.47 9.89 -4.67
N ASP A 33 -16.80 9.84 -4.85
CA ASP A 33 -17.44 8.84 -5.72
C ASP A 33 -16.98 8.95 -7.17
N ALA A 34 -16.92 10.19 -7.70
CA ALA A 34 -16.41 10.45 -9.03
C ALA A 34 -14.94 10.03 -9.18
N GLN A 35 -14.11 10.24 -8.15
CA GLN A 35 -12.73 9.80 -8.14
C GLN A 35 -12.61 8.27 -8.11
N LEU A 36 -13.46 7.58 -7.34
CA LEU A 36 -13.48 6.12 -7.33
C LEU A 36 -13.87 5.55 -8.70
N GLN A 37 -14.85 6.13 -9.35
CA GLN A 37 -15.21 5.74 -10.72
C GLN A 37 -14.05 6.00 -11.69
N THR A 38 -13.41 7.17 -11.62
CA THR A 38 -12.22 7.50 -12.41
C THR A 38 -11.09 6.48 -12.18
N ASN A 39 -10.83 6.08 -10.95
CA ASN A 39 -9.81 5.08 -10.65
C ASN A 39 -10.15 3.70 -11.24
N ARG A 40 -11.41 3.28 -11.17
CA ARG A 40 -11.87 2.04 -11.80
C ARG A 40 -11.61 2.02 -13.30
N GLU A 41 -12.01 3.06 -13.99
CA GLU A 41 -11.85 3.20 -15.45
C GLU A 41 -10.36 3.30 -15.83
N ARG A 42 -9.60 4.11 -15.09
CA ARG A 42 -8.19 4.37 -15.36
C ARG A 42 -7.31 3.14 -15.16
N TYR A 43 -7.56 2.36 -14.11
CA TYR A 43 -6.69 1.26 -13.72
C TYR A 43 -7.31 -0.13 -13.90
N GLY A 44 -8.56 -0.21 -14.32
CA GLY A 44 -9.28 -1.47 -14.43
C GLY A 44 -9.45 -2.16 -13.07
N ILE A 45 -9.89 -1.41 -12.04
CA ILE A 45 -10.13 -1.96 -10.71
C ILE A 45 -11.42 -2.76 -10.72
N ALA A 46 -11.38 -4.02 -10.26
CA ALA A 46 -12.54 -4.89 -10.22
C ALA A 46 -13.60 -4.37 -9.24
N GLY A 47 -13.23 -4.28 -7.97
CA GLY A 47 -14.03 -3.73 -6.89
C GLY A 47 -13.16 -3.02 -5.87
N GLN A 48 -13.75 -2.04 -5.20
CA GLN A 48 -13.06 -1.22 -4.21
C GLN A 48 -14.01 -0.74 -3.13
N ALA A 49 -13.45 -0.50 -1.94
CA ALA A 49 -14.11 0.20 -0.85
C ALA A 49 -13.14 1.20 -0.21
N VAL A 50 -13.65 2.37 0.16
CA VAL A 50 -12.85 3.48 0.69
C VAL A 50 -13.52 4.06 1.92
N LEU A 51 -12.70 4.47 2.89
CA LEU A 51 -13.12 5.22 4.05
C LEU A 51 -12.15 6.38 4.30
N VAL A 52 -12.72 7.56 4.55
CA VAL A 52 -12.01 8.75 4.98
C VAL A 52 -12.58 9.21 6.32
N ALA A 53 -11.73 9.40 7.31
CA ALA A 53 -12.13 9.96 8.59
C ALA A 53 -11.15 11.06 9.05
N HIS A 54 -11.67 12.02 9.81
CA HIS A 54 -10.90 13.09 10.43
C HIS A 54 -11.30 13.23 11.89
N ASN A 55 -10.33 13.19 12.79
CA ASN A 55 -10.53 13.35 14.24
C ASN A 55 -11.65 12.46 14.83
N GLY A 56 -11.69 11.20 14.39
CA GLY A 56 -12.68 10.23 14.86
C GLY A 56 -14.01 10.23 14.10
N GLN A 57 -14.30 11.29 13.33
CA GLN A 57 -15.51 11.37 12.51
C GLN A 57 -15.28 10.76 11.13
N VAL A 58 -16.12 9.83 10.71
CA VAL A 58 -16.16 9.33 9.34
C VAL A 58 -16.78 10.41 8.44
N LEU A 59 -16.00 10.91 7.49
CA LEU A 59 -16.43 11.93 6.53
C LEU A 59 -16.97 11.30 5.23
N TYR A 60 -16.40 10.15 4.85
CA TYR A 60 -16.81 9.39 3.70
C TYR A 60 -16.60 7.89 3.92
N GLN A 61 -17.55 7.09 3.47
CA GLN A 61 -17.43 5.64 3.33
C GLN A 61 -18.26 5.19 2.13
N GLY A 62 -17.60 4.56 1.15
CA GLY A 62 -18.26 4.13 -0.07
C GLY A 62 -17.55 2.94 -0.72
N ALA A 63 -18.26 2.29 -1.65
CA ALA A 63 -17.73 1.18 -2.44
C ALA A 63 -18.24 1.24 -3.86
N SER A 64 -17.48 0.69 -4.81
CA SER A 64 -17.90 0.60 -6.20
C SER A 64 -17.27 -0.59 -6.91
N GLY A 65 -17.89 -1.05 -8.00
CA GLY A 65 -17.44 -2.20 -8.78
C GLY A 65 -17.94 -3.52 -8.22
N GLU A 66 -17.25 -4.60 -8.52
CA GLU A 66 -17.66 -5.97 -8.23
C GLU A 66 -16.70 -6.63 -7.24
N ARG A 67 -17.22 -7.11 -6.10
CA ARG A 67 -16.44 -7.94 -5.17
C ARG A 67 -16.09 -9.30 -5.78
N ASP A 68 -16.88 -9.73 -6.75
CA ASP A 68 -16.64 -10.94 -7.53
C ASP A 68 -17.09 -10.71 -8.99
N PRO A 69 -16.17 -10.40 -9.90
CA PRO A 69 -16.44 -10.24 -11.32
C PRO A 69 -17.03 -11.47 -12.01
N ALA A 70 -16.74 -12.69 -11.51
CA ALA A 70 -17.26 -13.91 -12.12
C ALA A 70 -18.77 -14.08 -11.91
N THR A 71 -19.30 -13.55 -10.82
CA THR A 71 -20.73 -13.61 -10.48
C THR A 71 -21.44 -12.26 -10.59
N HIS A 72 -20.71 -11.19 -10.97
CA HIS A 72 -21.19 -9.80 -10.97
C HIS A 72 -21.71 -9.31 -9.62
N ALA A 73 -21.21 -9.92 -8.53
CA ALA A 73 -21.63 -9.53 -7.17
C ALA A 73 -21.03 -8.16 -6.81
N PRO A 74 -21.85 -7.17 -6.43
CA PRO A 74 -21.36 -5.80 -6.18
C PRO A 74 -20.46 -5.74 -4.95
N ALA A 75 -19.43 -4.87 -5.00
CA ALA A 75 -18.66 -4.48 -3.84
C ALA A 75 -19.50 -3.55 -2.95
N THR A 76 -19.40 -3.74 -1.64
CA THR A 76 -20.06 -2.92 -0.61
C THR A 76 -19.05 -2.49 0.44
N VAL A 77 -19.39 -1.56 1.30
CA VAL A 77 -18.55 -1.15 2.44
C VAL A 77 -18.32 -2.28 3.45
N ASP A 78 -19.21 -3.29 3.44
CA ASP A 78 -19.13 -4.49 4.26
C ASP A 78 -18.42 -5.66 3.57
N SER A 79 -18.00 -5.49 2.32
CA SER A 79 -17.18 -6.48 1.62
C SER A 79 -15.86 -6.69 2.36
N ILE A 80 -15.47 -7.96 2.52
CA ILE A 80 -14.24 -8.34 3.21
C ILE A 80 -13.16 -8.57 2.16
N PHE A 81 -12.14 -7.73 2.17
CA PHE A 81 -11.03 -7.75 1.23
C PHE A 81 -9.83 -8.47 1.81
N THR A 82 -9.09 -9.16 0.96
CA THR A 82 -7.78 -9.72 1.30
C THR A 82 -6.77 -8.58 1.41
N ALA A 83 -6.37 -8.25 2.63
CA ALA A 83 -5.48 -7.12 2.92
C ALA A 83 -4.01 -7.52 3.01
N GLN A 84 -3.69 -8.80 2.85
CA GLN A 84 -2.33 -9.34 2.76
C GLN A 84 -1.39 -8.76 3.84
N SER A 85 -0.31 -8.10 3.42
CA SER A 85 0.76 -7.57 4.27
C SER A 85 0.32 -6.47 5.26
N MET A 86 -0.92 -5.96 5.16
CA MET A 86 -1.47 -5.11 6.23
C MET A 86 -1.60 -5.85 7.57
N ALA A 87 -1.52 -7.20 7.58
CA ALA A 87 -1.37 -8.00 8.79
C ALA A 87 -0.20 -7.53 9.67
N LYS A 88 0.87 -7.05 9.05
CA LYS A 88 2.06 -6.54 9.76
C LYS A 88 1.76 -5.36 10.68
N LEU A 89 0.72 -4.56 10.37
CA LEU A 89 0.26 -3.48 11.25
C LEU A 89 -0.18 -4.01 12.62
N LEU A 90 -0.90 -5.16 12.63
CA LEU A 90 -1.35 -5.77 13.86
C LEU A 90 -0.17 -6.34 14.66
N THR A 91 0.72 -7.06 14.00
CA THR A 91 1.94 -7.63 14.62
C THR A 91 2.82 -6.53 15.20
N SER A 92 3.12 -5.49 14.41
CA SER A 92 3.90 -4.33 14.86
C SER A 92 3.23 -3.66 16.06
N THR A 93 1.90 -3.47 16.03
CA THR A 93 1.16 -2.88 17.15
C THR A 93 1.25 -3.72 18.43
N LEU A 94 1.17 -5.05 18.32
CA LEU A 94 1.33 -5.93 19.47
C LEU A 94 2.74 -5.82 20.08
N VAL A 95 3.78 -5.73 19.26
CA VAL A 95 5.16 -5.47 19.76
C VAL A 95 5.24 -4.08 20.37
N MET A 96 4.66 -3.05 19.75
CA MET A 96 4.63 -1.69 20.29
C MET A 96 3.90 -1.61 21.65
N GLN A 97 2.85 -2.42 21.88
CA GLN A 97 2.21 -2.56 23.19
C GLN A 97 3.20 -3.07 24.25
N LEU A 98 4.03 -4.05 23.90
CA LEU A 98 5.04 -4.57 24.82
C LEU A 98 6.14 -3.54 25.08
N VAL A 99 6.52 -2.75 24.10
CA VAL A 99 7.45 -1.62 24.25
C VAL A 99 6.86 -0.56 25.19
N ASP A 100 5.60 -0.20 24.98
CA ASP A 100 4.87 0.79 25.79
C ASP A 100 4.75 0.36 27.27
N GLN A 101 4.70 -0.96 27.52
CA GLN A 101 4.67 -1.57 28.85
C GLN A 101 6.07 -1.81 29.44
N GLY A 102 7.15 -1.46 28.74
CA GLY A 102 8.53 -1.73 29.15
C GLY A 102 8.90 -3.23 29.16
N LYS A 103 8.14 -4.09 28.46
CA LYS A 103 8.39 -5.54 28.37
C LYS A 103 9.34 -5.91 27.24
N VAL A 104 9.41 -5.09 26.20
CA VAL A 104 10.32 -5.22 25.06
C VAL A 104 11.11 -3.93 24.90
N ASP A 105 12.42 -4.06 24.82
CA ASP A 105 13.34 -3.02 24.38
C ASP A 105 13.70 -3.28 22.92
N LEU A 106 13.44 -2.31 22.05
CA LEU A 106 13.68 -2.46 20.61
C LEU A 106 15.16 -2.56 20.25
N ASP A 107 16.03 -2.01 21.08
CA ASP A 107 17.48 -2.04 20.88
C ASP A 107 18.14 -3.30 21.48
N ALA A 108 17.39 -4.05 22.27
CA ALA A 108 17.87 -5.33 22.79
C ALA A 108 17.86 -6.42 21.70
N PRO A 109 18.82 -7.36 21.75
CA PRO A 109 18.82 -8.53 20.89
C PRO A 109 17.51 -9.33 21.00
N ALA A 110 16.95 -9.76 19.88
CA ALA A 110 15.70 -10.53 19.87
C ALA A 110 15.81 -11.86 20.63
N SER A 111 17.01 -12.43 20.75
CA SER A 111 17.27 -13.65 21.56
C SER A 111 16.93 -13.48 23.04
N ARG A 112 16.83 -12.26 23.55
CA ARG A 112 16.35 -12.00 24.90
C ARG A 112 14.89 -12.42 25.10
N TYR A 113 14.12 -12.41 24.03
CA TYR A 113 12.68 -12.67 24.01
C TYR A 113 12.33 -13.99 23.32
N VAL A 114 13.20 -14.46 22.42
CA VAL A 114 13.06 -15.72 21.68
C VAL A 114 14.34 -16.52 21.88
N PRO A 115 14.42 -17.36 22.94
CA PRO A 115 15.68 -18.06 23.32
C PRO A 115 16.24 -18.97 22.24
N ASP A 116 15.36 -19.61 21.45
CA ASP A 116 15.72 -20.62 20.44
C ASP A 116 16.02 -20.03 19.04
N LEU A 117 16.30 -18.71 18.97
CA LEU A 117 16.72 -18.09 17.72
C LEU A 117 18.02 -18.71 17.18
N PRO A 118 18.13 -18.88 15.85
CA PRO A 118 19.35 -19.30 15.18
C PRO A 118 20.56 -18.47 15.61
N ALA A 119 21.72 -19.11 15.73
CA ALA A 119 22.93 -18.47 16.28
C ALA A 119 23.30 -17.16 15.55
N ALA A 120 23.18 -17.12 14.21
CA ALA A 120 23.46 -15.94 13.41
C ALA A 120 22.53 -14.74 13.68
N TRP A 121 21.35 -14.96 14.29
CA TRP A 121 20.34 -13.92 14.53
C TRP A 121 20.30 -13.43 15.98
N ARG A 122 21.04 -14.09 16.88
CA ARG A 122 20.95 -13.84 18.33
C ARG A 122 21.31 -12.42 18.74
N THR A 123 22.14 -11.73 17.99
CA THR A 123 22.57 -10.36 18.27
C THR A 123 21.75 -9.29 17.56
N ILE A 124 20.81 -9.68 16.67
CA ILE A 124 20.02 -8.75 15.91
C ILE A 124 18.98 -8.08 16.81
N PRO A 125 18.94 -6.73 16.88
CA PRO A 125 17.94 -6.00 17.65
C PRO A 125 16.50 -6.23 17.13
N VAL A 126 15.52 -6.20 18.04
CA VAL A 126 14.09 -6.34 17.68
C VAL A 126 13.67 -5.33 16.62
N ARG A 127 14.18 -4.08 16.70
CA ARG A 127 13.86 -3.03 15.72
C ARG A 127 14.23 -3.40 14.30
N ASP A 128 15.31 -4.14 14.07
CA ASP A 128 15.76 -4.47 12.73
C ASP A 128 14.88 -5.54 12.05
N PHE A 129 14.23 -6.41 12.84
CA PHE A 129 13.17 -7.28 12.31
C PHE A 129 11.91 -6.50 11.96
N LEU A 130 11.46 -5.56 12.81
CA LEU A 130 10.31 -4.69 12.50
C LEU A 130 10.54 -3.87 11.23
N ASN A 131 11.74 -3.32 11.08
CA ASN A 131 12.08 -2.34 10.04
C ASN A 131 12.69 -2.95 8.78
N HIS A 132 12.68 -4.28 8.65
CA HIS A 132 13.26 -4.99 7.51
C HIS A 132 14.74 -4.66 7.24
N SER A 133 15.49 -4.37 8.31
CA SER A 133 16.93 -4.10 8.29
C SER A 133 17.78 -5.19 8.98
N SER A 134 17.19 -6.33 9.29
CA SER A 134 17.87 -7.46 9.93
C SER A 134 18.97 -8.09 9.09
N GLY A 135 18.81 -8.15 7.79
CA GLY A 135 19.70 -8.84 6.85
C GLY A 135 19.46 -10.33 6.70
N ILE A 136 18.42 -10.89 7.33
CA ILE A 136 18.09 -12.32 7.18
C ILE A 136 17.49 -12.65 5.82
N GLY A 137 17.68 -13.89 5.36
CA GLY A 137 17.09 -14.40 4.11
C GLY A 137 15.60 -14.70 4.22
N GLU A 138 14.96 -14.96 3.06
CA GLU A 138 13.56 -15.37 2.98
C GLU A 138 13.43 -16.89 3.13
N TYR A 139 12.31 -17.35 3.71
CA TYR A 139 12.07 -18.77 3.98
C TYR A 139 11.29 -19.50 2.89
N TYR A 140 10.81 -18.80 1.86
CA TYR A 140 10.03 -19.38 0.77
C TYR A 140 10.46 -18.82 -0.59
N ASP A 141 10.07 -19.51 -1.63
CA ASP A 141 10.05 -19.03 -3.01
C ASP A 141 8.61 -18.96 -3.53
N ARG A 142 8.36 -18.07 -4.47
CA ARG A 142 7.10 -18.02 -5.19
C ARG A 142 7.28 -18.71 -6.53
N VAL A 143 6.64 -19.87 -6.69
CA VAL A 143 6.62 -20.61 -7.94
C VAL A 143 5.21 -20.50 -8.51
N GLU A 144 5.07 -19.80 -9.62
CA GLU A 144 3.77 -19.40 -10.17
C GLU A 144 2.96 -18.59 -9.14
N ASN A 145 1.84 -19.13 -8.65
CA ASN A 145 1.02 -18.50 -7.60
C ASN A 145 1.10 -19.24 -6.25
N ARG A 146 2.08 -20.13 -6.08
CA ARG A 146 2.25 -20.97 -4.89
C ARG A 146 3.40 -20.47 -4.03
N TRP A 147 3.20 -20.53 -2.72
CA TRP A 147 4.25 -20.30 -1.72
C TRP A 147 4.88 -21.65 -1.39
N ILE A 148 6.16 -21.81 -1.66
CA ILE A 148 6.89 -23.05 -1.42
C ILE A 148 8.04 -22.72 -0.47
N SER A 149 8.04 -23.33 0.72
CA SER A 149 9.16 -23.16 1.66
C SER A 149 10.41 -23.83 1.08
N LYS A 150 11.53 -23.15 1.11
CA LYS A 150 12.79 -23.65 0.56
C LYS A 150 13.15 -25.00 1.19
N GLY A 151 13.47 -25.97 0.34
CA GLY A 151 13.75 -27.33 0.77
C GLY A 151 12.52 -28.21 1.04
N TYR A 152 11.31 -27.72 0.76
CA TYR A 152 10.06 -28.48 0.86
C TYR A 152 9.37 -28.56 -0.51
N SER A 153 8.45 -29.51 -0.66
CA SER A 153 7.54 -29.58 -1.82
C SER A 153 6.28 -28.72 -1.66
N GLY A 154 6.11 -28.08 -0.50
CA GLY A 154 5.02 -27.21 -0.11
C GLY A 154 5.49 -26.22 0.96
N VAL A 155 4.61 -25.84 1.89
CA VAL A 155 4.97 -24.97 3.01
C VAL A 155 5.57 -25.76 4.18
N ALA A 156 6.44 -25.12 4.97
CA ALA A 156 6.97 -25.72 6.20
C ALA A 156 5.81 -26.05 7.17
N PRO A 157 5.92 -27.13 7.97
CA PRO A 157 4.80 -27.62 8.76
C PRO A 157 4.42 -26.69 9.94
N ASP A 158 5.35 -25.89 10.44
CA ASP A 158 5.16 -25.02 11.61
C ASP A 158 6.16 -23.83 11.61
N LEU A 159 5.99 -22.93 12.57
CA LEU A 159 6.81 -21.74 12.73
C LEU A 159 8.30 -22.09 12.97
N ALA A 160 8.59 -23.11 13.77
CA ALA A 160 9.96 -23.50 14.08
C ALA A 160 10.69 -24.03 12.82
N ALA A 161 9.99 -24.84 12.02
CA ALA A 161 10.50 -25.32 10.73
C ALA A 161 10.72 -24.15 9.76
N ALA A 162 9.79 -23.21 9.66
CA ALA A 162 9.92 -22.03 8.80
C ALA A 162 11.11 -21.14 9.21
N LEU A 163 11.32 -20.91 10.51
CA LEU A 163 12.49 -20.20 11.05
C LEU A 163 13.80 -20.93 10.70
N LYS A 164 13.81 -22.27 10.81
CA LYS A 164 14.98 -23.08 10.44
C LYS A 164 15.30 -22.98 8.94
N VAL A 165 14.29 -22.94 8.09
CA VAL A 165 14.46 -22.74 6.64
C VAL A 165 15.10 -21.38 6.37
N ALA A 166 14.57 -20.30 6.93
CA ALA A 166 15.14 -18.96 6.77
C ALA A 166 16.59 -18.87 7.31
N ALA A 167 16.88 -19.59 8.40
CA ALA A 167 18.21 -19.60 9.01
C ALA A 167 19.27 -20.39 8.21
N ALA A 168 18.86 -21.26 7.30
CA ALA A 168 19.75 -21.93 6.36
C ALA A 168 20.24 -21.00 5.23
N GLU A 169 19.53 -19.89 4.99
CA GLU A 169 19.94 -18.86 4.05
C GLU A 169 21.07 -18.00 4.62
N PRO A 170 22.06 -17.60 3.80
CA PRO A 170 23.10 -16.68 4.26
C PRO A 170 22.51 -15.32 4.61
N MET A 171 23.18 -14.60 5.53
CA MET A 171 22.87 -13.19 5.76
C MET A 171 23.05 -12.40 4.46
N GLN A 172 22.03 -11.64 4.08
CA GLN A 172 22.00 -10.91 2.81
C GLN A 172 22.81 -9.62 2.86
N PHE A 173 22.95 -9.04 4.06
CA PHE A 173 23.72 -7.82 4.33
C PHE A 173 23.95 -7.69 5.86
N ALA A 174 24.84 -6.78 6.22
CA ALA A 174 25.09 -6.45 7.62
C ALA A 174 23.85 -5.77 8.24
N THR A 175 23.40 -6.26 9.40
CA THR A 175 22.25 -5.73 10.14
C THR A 175 22.31 -4.21 10.26
N GLY A 176 21.21 -3.53 10.01
CA GLY A 176 21.07 -2.08 10.08
C GLY A 176 21.67 -1.30 8.90
N SER A 177 22.32 -1.96 7.91
CA SER A 177 23.01 -1.25 6.82
C SER A 177 22.10 -0.81 5.67
N ARG A 178 21.04 -1.54 5.40
CA ARG A 178 20.03 -1.24 4.36
C ARG A 178 18.69 -1.88 4.70
N VAL A 179 17.70 -1.60 3.88
CA VAL A 179 16.35 -2.19 3.97
C VAL A 179 16.19 -3.24 2.88
N GLN A 180 15.67 -4.40 3.27
CA GLN A 180 15.20 -5.42 2.34
C GLN A 180 13.96 -6.09 2.93
N TYR A 181 12.81 -5.85 2.30
CA TYR A 181 11.54 -6.41 2.73
C TYR A 181 11.59 -7.94 2.70
N THR A 182 11.32 -8.58 3.85
CA THR A 182 11.43 -10.02 4.05
C THR A 182 10.35 -10.50 5.00
N GLN A 183 9.60 -11.54 4.62
CA GLN A 183 8.53 -12.08 5.46
C GLN A 183 9.09 -12.80 6.70
N ALA A 184 10.26 -13.42 6.57
CA ALA A 184 10.94 -14.10 7.67
C ALA A 184 11.16 -13.22 8.91
N ASN A 185 11.30 -11.90 8.74
CA ASN A 185 11.39 -10.97 9.86
C ASN A 185 10.17 -11.08 10.78
N TYR A 186 8.98 -11.23 10.21
CA TYR A 186 7.74 -11.28 10.96
C TYR A 186 7.46 -12.65 11.56
N LEU A 187 8.11 -13.72 11.08
CA LEU A 187 8.15 -15.01 11.80
C LEU A 187 8.85 -14.87 13.17
N VAL A 188 9.97 -14.12 13.20
CA VAL A 188 10.68 -13.83 14.46
C VAL A 188 9.81 -13.01 15.42
N LEU A 189 9.09 -12.01 14.90
CA LEU A 189 8.17 -11.19 15.70
C LEU A 189 6.95 -12.00 16.19
N THR A 190 6.44 -12.90 15.36
CA THR A 190 5.39 -13.86 15.77
C THR A 190 5.90 -14.75 16.89
N ALA A 191 7.11 -15.34 16.76
CA ALA A 191 7.72 -16.14 17.82
C ALA A 191 7.91 -15.35 19.12
N LEU A 192 8.31 -14.07 19.05
CA LEU A 192 8.44 -13.18 20.19
C LEU A 192 7.09 -13.01 20.91
N LEU A 193 6.02 -12.76 20.17
CA LEU A 193 4.68 -12.57 20.73
C LEU A 193 4.16 -13.87 21.36
N GLU A 194 4.31 -15.01 20.67
CA GLU A 194 3.88 -16.32 21.17
C GLU A 194 4.65 -16.73 22.44
N ALA A 195 5.96 -16.50 22.46
CA ALA A 195 6.80 -16.76 23.66
C ALA A 195 6.36 -15.89 24.84
N HIS A 196 6.07 -14.61 24.61
CA HIS A 196 5.63 -13.68 25.66
C HIS A 196 4.25 -14.03 26.22
N TYR A 197 3.27 -14.24 25.34
CA TYR A 197 1.88 -14.46 25.75
C TYR A 197 1.54 -15.92 26.03
N ARG A 198 2.39 -16.86 25.59
CA ARG A 198 2.18 -18.33 25.65
C ARG A 198 0.87 -18.74 25.00
N LYS A 199 0.55 -18.14 23.86
CA LYS A 199 -0.65 -18.37 23.06
C LYS A 199 -0.29 -18.29 21.57
N PRO A 200 -1.04 -18.97 20.69
CA PRO A 200 -0.91 -18.79 19.25
C PRO A 200 -1.21 -17.35 18.83
N TYR A 201 -0.49 -16.85 17.83
CA TYR A 201 -0.60 -15.47 17.33
C TYR A 201 -2.05 -15.01 17.06
N PRO A 202 -2.93 -15.81 16.41
CA PRO A 202 -4.31 -15.37 16.15
C PRO A 202 -5.12 -15.12 17.43
N ALA A 203 -4.87 -15.90 18.47
CA ALA A 203 -5.52 -15.71 19.78
C ALA A 203 -5.05 -14.40 20.44
N ILE A 204 -3.75 -14.11 20.37
CA ILE A 204 -3.17 -12.87 20.89
C ILE A 204 -3.79 -11.66 20.18
N ALA A 205 -3.79 -11.65 18.86
CA ALA A 205 -4.32 -10.55 18.07
C ALA A 205 -5.84 -10.36 18.29
N ARG A 206 -6.60 -11.46 18.37
CA ARG A 206 -8.03 -11.42 18.68
C ARG A 206 -8.30 -10.78 20.03
N GLU A 207 -7.64 -11.24 21.09
CA GLU A 207 -7.85 -10.76 22.46
C GLU A 207 -7.41 -9.31 22.66
N ARG A 208 -6.32 -8.90 22.04
CA ARG A 208 -5.70 -7.61 22.30
C ARG A 208 -6.08 -6.51 21.32
N ILE A 209 -6.54 -6.87 20.12
CA ILE A 209 -6.90 -5.90 19.08
C ILE A 209 -8.34 -6.12 18.60
N LEU A 210 -8.67 -7.30 18.04
CA LEU A 210 -9.91 -7.44 17.31
C LEU A 210 -11.14 -7.31 18.21
N GLN A 211 -11.19 -8.04 19.32
CA GLN A 211 -12.34 -8.04 20.24
C GLN A 211 -12.52 -6.68 20.95
N PRO A 212 -11.49 -6.07 21.57
CA PRO A 212 -11.66 -4.78 22.27
C PRO A 212 -12.14 -3.66 21.36
N PHE A 213 -11.78 -3.70 20.08
CA PHE A 213 -12.15 -2.65 19.11
C PHE A 213 -13.25 -3.08 18.14
N LYS A 214 -13.94 -4.20 18.44
CA LYS A 214 -15.10 -4.70 17.68
C LYS A 214 -14.79 -4.85 16.18
N MET A 215 -13.59 -5.35 15.85
CA MET A 215 -13.19 -5.68 14.48
C MET A 215 -13.76 -7.05 14.09
N THR A 216 -15.07 -7.15 14.03
CA THR A 216 -15.81 -8.42 13.89
C THR A 216 -15.76 -9.00 12.48
N SER A 217 -15.33 -8.22 11.51
CA SER A 217 -15.18 -8.62 10.11
C SER A 217 -13.71 -8.80 9.72
N THR A 218 -12.81 -8.89 10.72
CA THR A 218 -11.36 -9.10 10.51
C THR A 218 -10.97 -10.49 10.99
N SER A 219 -10.29 -11.25 10.13
CA SER A 219 -9.84 -12.61 10.37
C SER A 219 -8.60 -12.92 9.51
N TRP A 220 -8.12 -14.14 9.54
CA TRP A 220 -7.07 -14.64 8.65
C TRP A 220 -7.57 -15.86 7.89
N GLY A 221 -7.00 -16.03 6.68
CA GLY A 221 -7.33 -17.12 5.78
C GLY A 221 -8.65 -16.84 5.01
N VAL A 222 -8.56 -16.94 3.69
CA VAL A 222 -9.72 -16.69 2.80
C VAL A 222 -10.92 -17.58 3.11
N THR A 223 -10.69 -18.80 3.62
CA THR A 223 -11.73 -19.75 3.99
C THR A 223 -12.53 -19.33 5.23
N SER A 224 -12.04 -18.38 6.03
CA SER A 224 -12.75 -17.85 7.19
C SER A 224 -13.82 -16.81 6.83
N VAL A 225 -13.83 -16.34 5.58
CA VAL A 225 -14.71 -15.26 5.11
C VAL A 225 -15.98 -15.86 4.50
N PRO A 226 -17.18 -15.41 4.93
CA PRO A 226 -18.42 -15.82 4.28
C PRO A 226 -18.41 -15.43 2.79
N ALA A 227 -18.73 -16.39 1.91
CA ALA A 227 -18.73 -16.17 0.45
C ALA A 227 -19.62 -14.99 0.01
N THR A 228 -20.69 -14.70 0.76
CA THR A 228 -21.59 -13.57 0.51
C THR A 228 -20.95 -12.20 0.74
N ARG A 229 -19.80 -12.14 1.43
CA ARG A 229 -19.08 -10.91 1.75
C ARG A 229 -17.64 -10.89 1.21
N ALA A 230 -17.10 -12.02 0.77
CA ALA A 230 -15.74 -12.12 0.28
C ALA A 230 -15.56 -11.32 -1.00
N ALA A 231 -14.54 -10.46 -1.02
CA ALA A 231 -14.04 -9.84 -2.23
C ALA A 231 -12.96 -10.76 -2.83
N VAL A 232 -13.30 -11.42 -3.93
CA VAL A 232 -12.42 -12.41 -4.60
C VAL A 232 -11.20 -11.69 -5.16
N PRO A 233 -9.96 -12.10 -4.81
CA PRO A 233 -8.75 -11.44 -5.27
C PRO A 233 -8.49 -11.68 -6.76
N TYR A 234 -8.12 -10.61 -7.47
CA TYR A 234 -7.70 -10.61 -8.87
C TYR A 234 -6.32 -9.99 -9.04
N ILE A 235 -5.63 -10.40 -10.08
CA ILE A 235 -4.36 -9.79 -10.51
C ILE A 235 -4.46 -9.33 -11.95
N GLY A 236 -3.77 -8.24 -12.28
CA GLY A 236 -3.61 -7.79 -13.65
C GLY A 236 -2.51 -8.57 -14.37
N ARG A 237 -2.84 -9.13 -15.51
CA ARG A 237 -1.88 -9.73 -16.44
C ARG A 237 -2.23 -9.28 -17.86
N ASP A 238 -1.26 -8.66 -18.54
CA ASP A 238 -1.44 -8.14 -19.92
C ASP A 238 -2.67 -7.19 -20.06
N GLY A 239 -2.92 -6.38 -19.03
CA GLY A 239 -4.05 -5.45 -19.00
C GLY A 239 -5.42 -6.10 -18.73
N GLN A 240 -5.47 -7.38 -18.41
CA GLN A 240 -6.69 -8.13 -18.10
C GLN A 240 -6.69 -8.58 -16.64
N LEU A 241 -7.86 -8.65 -16.04
CA LEU A 241 -8.06 -9.20 -14.71
C LEU A 241 -8.13 -10.74 -14.79
N GLN A 242 -7.36 -11.39 -13.93
CA GLN A 242 -7.41 -12.85 -13.75
C GLN A 242 -7.55 -13.18 -12.25
N PRO A 243 -8.28 -14.23 -11.86
CA PRO A 243 -8.32 -14.67 -10.47
C PRO A 243 -6.90 -14.88 -9.92
N ALA A 244 -6.64 -14.41 -8.71
CA ALA A 244 -5.30 -14.51 -8.13
C ALA A 244 -4.89 -15.96 -7.87
N ASN A 245 -5.83 -16.83 -7.48
CA ASN A 245 -5.61 -18.27 -7.22
C ASN A 245 -4.36 -18.54 -6.37
N GLU A 246 -4.13 -17.67 -5.36
CA GLU A 246 -3.00 -17.84 -4.45
C GLU A 246 -3.32 -18.92 -3.40
N ASP A 247 -2.34 -19.76 -3.09
CA ASP A 247 -2.45 -20.67 -1.96
C ASP A 247 -2.56 -19.85 -0.66
N PRO A 248 -3.42 -20.27 0.31
CA PRO A 248 -3.50 -19.60 1.60
C PRO A 248 -2.19 -19.76 2.36
N TRP A 249 -1.82 -18.73 3.12
CA TRP A 249 -0.70 -18.81 4.04
C TRP A 249 -1.02 -19.75 5.20
N PRO A 250 -0.05 -20.56 5.65
CA PRO A 250 -0.20 -21.31 6.89
C PRO A 250 -0.34 -20.34 8.08
N ASP A 251 -0.94 -20.81 9.18
CA ASP A 251 -1.28 -19.98 10.34
C ASP A 251 -0.07 -19.28 10.98
N TYR A 252 1.10 -19.90 10.94
CA TYR A 252 2.33 -19.25 11.41
C TYR A 252 2.74 -18.04 10.54
N GLY A 253 2.23 -17.93 9.31
CA GLY A 253 2.42 -16.79 8.41
C GLY A 253 1.46 -15.63 8.65
N TRP A 254 0.43 -15.79 9.47
CA TRP A 254 -0.62 -14.79 9.67
C TRP A 254 -0.14 -13.51 10.37
N GLY A 255 1.03 -13.55 11.01
CA GLY A 255 1.68 -12.34 11.50
C GLY A 255 2.17 -11.39 10.42
N HIS A 256 2.30 -11.85 9.17
CA HIS A 256 2.80 -11.04 8.06
C HIS A 256 1.89 -10.98 6.82
N ALA A 257 0.91 -11.86 6.69
CA ALA A 257 0.05 -11.96 5.51
C ALA A 257 -1.36 -12.48 5.83
N ASP A 258 -2.16 -12.63 4.77
CA ASP A 258 -3.48 -13.28 4.75
C ASP A 258 -4.56 -12.63 5.62
N LEU A 259 -4.38 -11.36 5.99
CA LEU A 259 -5.39 -10.60 6.71
C LEU A 259 -6.60 -10.37 5.80
N GLN A 260 -7.78 -10.68 6.32
CA GLN A 260 -9.08 -10.42 5.72
C GLN A 260 -9.76 -9.32 6.52
N THR A 261 -10.21 -8.23 5.89
CA THR A 261 -10.75 -7.10 6.65
C THR A 261 -11.69 -6.22 5.82
N THR A 262 -12.37 -5.28 6.48
CA THR A 262 -13.20 -4.23 5.88
C THR A 262 -12.60 -2.84 6.12
N VAL A 263 -13.03 -1.84 5.36
CA VAL A 263 -12.64 -0.44 5.59
C VAL A 263 -13.06 0.04 6.99
N GLY A 264 -14.22 -0.42 7.48
CA GLY A 264 -14.73 -0.07 8.80
C GLY A 264 -13.87 -0.62 9.93
N ASP A 265 -13.43 -1.89 9.84
CA ASP A 265 -12.57 -2.49 10.85
C ASP A 265 -11.18 -1.85 10.88
N MET A 266 -10.59 -1.61 9.71
CA MET A 266 -9.31 -0.90 9.64
C MET A 266 -9.38 0.53 10.18
N ASN A 267 -10.49 1.23 9.94
CA ASN A 267 -10.71 2.54 10.56
C ASN A 267 -10.76 2.45 12.09
N ARG A 268 -11.50 1.47 12.66
CA ARG A 268 -11.53 1.24 14.13
C ARG A 268 -10.14 1.01 14.71
N PHE A 269 -9.32 0.22 14.02
CA PHE A 269 -7.94 -0.06 14.41
C PHE A 269 -7.08 1.22 14.40
N LEU A 270 -7.10 1.98 13.30
CA LEU A 270 -6.30 3.21 13.18
C LEU A 270 -6.75 4.30 14.16
N GLN A 271 -8.05 4.45 14.38
CA GLN A 271 -8.57 5.38 15.39
C GLN A 271 -8.20 4.98 16.81
N ALA A 272 -8.17 3.66 17.12
CA ALA A 272 -7.74 3.17 18.41
C ALA A 272 -6.25 3.48 18.69
N LEU A 273 -5.42 3.47 17.65
CA LEU A 273 -4.03 3.95 17.74
C LEU A 273 -3.98 5.46 17.91
N ALA A 274 -4.63 6.22 17.03
CA ALA A 274 -4.61 7.69 17.07
C ALA A 274 -5.10 8.27 18.40
N THR A 275 -5.99 7.57 19.08
CA THR A 275 -6.55 7.99 20.39
C THR A 275 -5.84 7.38 21.60
N GLY A 276 -4.70 6.69 21.39
CA GLY A 276 -3.90 6.13 22.48
C GLY A 276 -4.49 4.90 23.17
N LYS A 277 -5.56 4.31 22.62
CA LYS A 277 -6.25 3.17 23.25
C LYS A 277 -5.52 1.85 23.05
N LEU A 278 -4.71 1.72 22.01
CA LEU A 278 -3.87 0.52 21.75
C LEU A 278 -2.45 0.68 22.28
N VAL A 279 -1.85 1.84 22.05
CA VAL A 279 -0.51 2.23 22.51
C VAL A 279 -0.59 3.73 22.80
N ARG A 280 0.07 4.21 23.85
CA ARG A 280 0.07 5.66 24.18
C ARG A 280 0.56 6.50 23.00
N THR A 281 -0.11 7.60 22.69
CA THR A 281 0.23 8.46 21.54
C THR A 281 1.67 8.96 21.59
N ALA A 282 2.16 9.37 22.74
CA ALA A 282 3.56 9.78 22.93
C ALA A 282 4.56 8.66 22.61
N THR A 283 4.21 7.40 22.91
CA THR A 283 5.01 6.24 22.52
C THR A 283 4.98 6.04 21.01
N LEU A 284 3.81 6.10 20.37
CA LEU A 284 3.66 6.00 18.92
C LEU A 284 4.47 7.04 18.17
N GLU A 285 4.34 8.30 18.56
CA GLU A 285 5.04 9.44 17.94
C GLU A 285 6.56 9.30 18.03
N LYS A 286 7.07 8.72 19.13
CA LYS A 286 8.49 8.37 19.28
C LYS A 286 8.88 7.19 18.37
N LEU A 287 8.06 6.14 18.33
CA LEU A 287 8.34 4.91 17.58
C LEU A 287 8.25 5.11 16.07
N TRP A 288 7.46 6.06 15.60
CA TRP A 288 7.33 6.39 14.17
C TRP A 288 8.37 7.40 13.66
N GLN A 289 9.46 7.59 14.41
CA GLN A 289 10.59 8.36 13.87
C GLN A 289 11.49 7.48 12.98
N PRO A 290 11.99 8.02 11.86
CA PRO A 290 12.85 7.28 10.96
C PRO A 290 14.12 6.76 11.65
N GLN A 291 14.42 5.47 11.45
CA GLN A 291 15.68 4.86 11.85
C GLN A 291 16.78 5.29 10.87
N LYS A 292 17.94 5.69 11.39
CA LYS A 292 19.15 5.88 10.59
C LYS A 292 19.76 4.53 10.22
N LEU A 293 20.12 4.37 8.95
CA LEU A 293 20.83 3.20 8.46
C LEU A 293 22.34 3.41 8.55
N ALA A 294 23.10 2.37 8.88
CA ALA A 294 24.55 2.42 8.94
C ALA A 294 25.19 2.72 7.58
N GLY A 295 24.53 2.35 6.48
CA GLY A 295 24.92 2.67 5.10
C GLY A 295 24.58 4.09 4.66
N GLY A 296 24.02 4.92 5.54
CA GLY A 296 23.53 6.27 5.26
C GLY A 296 22.04 6.32 4.92
N GLY A 297 21.46 7.51 5.02
CA GLY A 297 20.02 7.71 4.77
C GLY A 297 19.11 7.27 5.94
N ASN A 298 17.82 7.26 5.67
CA ASN A 298 16.79 6.85 6.61
C ASN A 298 16.08 5.59 6.12
N ASN A 299 15.71 4.71 7.05
CA ASN A 299 14.76 3.66 6.80
C ASN A 299 13.37 4.26 6.59
N PHE A 300 12.63 3.80 5.59
CA PHE A 300 11.25 4.20 5.37
C PHE A 300 10.25 3.39 6.21
N PHE A 301 10.69 2.30 6.86
CA PHE A 301 9.95 1.64 7.92
C PHE A 301 10.35 2.21 9.28
N SER A 302 9.36 2.52 10.10
CA SER A 302 9.53 2.92 11.50
C SER A 302 8.67 2.01 12.35
N THR A 303 9.30 1.12 13.10
CA THR A 303 8.63 0.10 13.94
C THR A 303 7.63 -0.75 13.12
N GLY A 304 8.02 -1.10 11.89
CA GLY A 304 7.22 -1.92 10.96
C GLY A 304 6.10 -1.17 10.23
N TRP A 305 6.01 0.13 10.39
CA TRP A 305 5.07 1.00 9.69
C TRP A 305 5.82 1.73 8.57
N ASP A 306 5.30 1.66 7.34
CA ASP A 306 5.74 2.53 6.24
C ASP A 306 5.47 3.98 6.63
N THR A 307 6.51 4.80 6.63
CA THR A 307 6.47 6.18 7.14
C THR A 307 6.94 7.14 6.07
N THR A 308 6.10 8.12 5.75
CA THR A 308 6.43 9.21 4.83
C THR A 308 6.11 10.57 5.46
N ARG A 309 6.75 11.63 4.95
CA ARG A 309 6.44 13.01 5.33
C ARG A 309 6.13 13.81 4.08
N SER A 310 4.95 14.40 4.04
CA SER A 310 4.44 15.16 2.91
C SER A 310 3.41 16.18 3.39
N ASP A 311 3.40 17.38 2.82
CA ASP A 311 2.44 18.44 3.13
C ASP A 311 2.42 18.83 4.63
N GLY A 312 3.55 18.67 5.31
CA GLY A 312 3.67 18.87 6.75
C GLY A 312 3.10 17.75 7.62
N TYR A 313 2.53 16.69 6.99
CA TYR A 313 2.04 15.50 7.69
C TYR A 313 3.12 14.43 7.84
N THR A 314 3.16 13.79 8.99
CA THR A 314 3.69 12.45 9.15
C THR A 314 2.58 11.48 8.78
N GLN A 315 2.82 10.63 7.79
CA GLN A 315 1.89 9.60 7.33
C GLN A 315 2.48 8.23 7.64
N VAL A 316 1.72 7.40 8.35
CA VAL A 316 2.13 6.06 8.72
C VAL A 316 1.08 5.03 8.31
N GLY A 317 1.50 3.83 7.98
CA GLY A 317 0.59 2.76 7.58
C GLY A 317 1.31 1.59 6.95
N HIS A 318 0.59 0.84 6.14
CA HIS A 318 1.13 -0.25 5.33
C HIS A 318 0.23 -0.50 4.12
N ASP A 319 0.75 -1.22 3.16
CA ASP A 319 -0.03 -1.70 2.01
C ASP A 319 -0.06 -3.23 1.93
N GLY A 320 -0.83 -3.74 0.98
CA GLY A 320 -0.92 -5.16 0.69
C GLY A 320 -0.98 -5.44 -0.81
N GLY A 321 -0.68 -6.69 -1.17
CA GLY A 321 -0.47 -7.12 -2.56
C GLY A 321 -1.67 -6.90 -3.51
N THR A 322 -2.90 -6.86 -3.00
CA THR A 322 -4.12 -6.60 -3.76
C THR A 322 -4.40 -5.11 -4.01
N ARG A 323 -3.41 -4.24 -3.93
CA ARG A 323 -3.52 -2.77 -4.04
C ARG A 323 -4.36 -2.15 -2.93
N VAL A 324 -4.23 -2.67 -1.73
CA VAL A 324 -4.86 -2.14 -0.51
C VAL A 324 -3.87 -1.27 0.24
N ARG A 325 -4.35 -0.24 0.92
CA ARG A 325 -3.53 0.65 1.74
C ARG A 325 -4.34 1.28 2.86
N ALA A 326 -3.72 1.42 4.03
CA ALA A 326 -4.26 2.18 5.15
C ALA A 326 -3.24 3.21 5.61
N ARG A 327 -3.70 4.44 5.90
CA ARG A 327 -2.88 5.56 6.36
C ARG A 327 -3.52 6.28 7.52
N LEU A 328 -2.68 6.59 8.50
CA LEU A 328 -2.93 7.56 9.55
C LEU A 328 -1.98 8.74 9.29
N ALA A 329 -2.53 9.95 9.15
CA ALA A 329 -1.75 11.16 8.85
C ALA A 329 -2.00 12.20 9.93
N TYR A 330 -0.93 12.83 10.48
CA TYR A 330 -1.03 13.86 11.53
C TYR A 330 0.07 14.90 11.38
N LYS A 331 -0.20 16.14 11.84
CA LYS A 331 0.76 17.25 11.93
C LYS A 331 1.19 17.43 13.38
N GLY A 332 2.49 17.50 13.63
CA GLY A 332 3.02 17.66 14.99
C GLY A 332 2.74 16.44 15.86
N THR A 333 1.58 16.41 16.52
CA THR A 333 1.15 15.32 17.41
C THR A 333 -0.21 14.77 17.00
N LEU A 334 -0.49 13.51 17.38
CA LEU A 334 -1.82 12.90 17.19
C LEU A 334 -2.93 13.66 17.93
N ALA A 335 -2.61 14.25 19.06
CA ALA A 335 -3.55 15.08 19.84
C ALA A 335 -3.96 16.37 19.12
N SER A 336 -3.14 16.87 18.20
CA SER A 336 -3.45 18.05 17.40
C SER A 336 -4.45 17.79 16.27
N GLY A 337 -4.74 16.55 15.99
CA GLY A 337 -5.65 16.10 14.95
C GLY A 337 -5.01 15.12 13.99
N TYR A 338 -5.84 14.28 13.37
CA TYR A 338 -5.39 13.23 12.47
C TYR A 338 -6.43 12.89 11.40
N TRP A 339 -5.93 12.40 10.27
CA TRP A 339 -6.72 11.82 9.19
C TRP A 339 -6.52 10.31 9.14
N VAL A 340 -7.57 9.59 8.78
CA VAL A 340 -7.52 8.17 8.44
C VAL A 340 -8.00 7.99 7.01
N PHE A 341 -7.20 7.29 6.21
CA PHE A 341 -7.53 6.87 4.85
C PHE A 341 -7.38 5.36 4.76
N VAL A 342 -8.44 4.68 4.37
CA VAL A 342 -8.42 3.24 4.08
C VAL A 342 -8.92 3.03 2.67
N TYR A 343 -8.13 2.41 1.83
CA TYR A 343 -8.46 2.08 0.45
C TYR A 343 -8.23 0.58 0.25
N LEU A 344 -9.29 -0.16 -0.01
CA LEU A 344 -9.24 -1.60 -0.24
C LEU A 344 -9.72 -1.90 -1.65
N THR A 345 -8.99 -2.75 -2.38
CA THR A 345 -9.39 -3.29 -3.68
C THR A 345 -9.26 -4.81 -3.68
N ASN A 346 -9.99 -5.47 -4.57
CA ASN A 346 -9.75 -6.88 -4.85
C ASN A 346 -8.89 -7.11 -6.10
N GLY A 347 -8.26 -6.05 -6.64
CA GLY A 347 -7.30 -6.11 -7.73
C GLY A 347 -7.55 -5.09 -8.82
N SER A 348 -6.54 -4.90 -9.67
CA SER A 348 -6.56 -3.99 -10.81
C SER A 348 -5.90 -4.62 -12.03
N ALA A 349 -6.41 -4.34 -13.21
CA ALA A 349 -5.84 -4.82 -14.48
C ALA A 349 -4.47 -4.19 -14.77
N ARG A 350 -4.24 -2.95 -14.29
CA ARG A 350 -2.97 -2.23 -14.42
C ARG A 350 -2.19 -2.23 -13.12
N ASN A 351 -0.85 -2.12 -13.21
CA ASN A 351 0.04 -2.09 -12.05
C ASN A 351 0.03 -0.71 -11.36
N VAL A 352 -1.12 -0.32 -10.78
CA VAL A 352 -1.20 0.93 -10.01
C VAL A 352 -0.61 0.76 -8.62
N TRP A 353 0.12 1.76 -8.14
CA TRP A 353 0.59 1.77 -6.75
C TRP A 353 -0.57 2.07 -5.80
N SER A 354 -0.61 1.38 -4.68
CA SER A 354 -1.61 1.62 -3.63
C SER A 354 -1.53 3.04 -3.06
N SER A 355 -0.33 3.67 -3.05
CA SER A 355 -0.15 5.08 -2.70
C SER A 355 -0.92 6.01 -3.63
N THR A 356 -0.84 5.79 -4.95
CA THR A 356 -1.58 6.58 -5.94
C THR A 356 -3.09 6.53 -5.70
N LEU A 357 -3.63 5.36 -5.32
CA LEU A 357 -5.06 5.21 -5.01
C LEU A 357 -5.47 5.99 -3.74
N VAL A 358 -4.67 5.95 -2.69
CA VAL A 358 -4.93 6.72 -1.47
C VAL A 358 -4.76 8.22 -1.72
N GLU A 359 -3.69 8.63 -2.41
CA GLU A 359 -3.44 10.03 -2.76
C GLU A 359 -4.56 10.61 -3.61
N SER A 360 -5.12 9.86 -4.57
CA SER A 360 -6.28 10.30 -5.35
C SER A 360 -7.50 10.62 -4.48
N THR A 361 -7.69 9.86 -3.40
CA THR A 361 -8.73 10.12 -2.40
C THR A 361 -8.40 11.35 -1.54
N MET A 362 -7.13 11.50 -1.10
CA MET A 362 -6.67 12.69 -0.37
C MET A 362 -6.87 13.96 -1.19
N ALA A 363 -6.58 13.91 -2.49
CA ALA A 363 -6.70 15.03 -3.42
C ALA A 363 -8.12 15.60 -3.49
N VAL A 364 -9.15 14.76 -3.37
CA VAL A 364 -10.55 15.20 -3.48
C VAL A 364 -11.23 15.37 -2.11
N ALA A 365 -10.82 14.62 -1.10
CA ALA A 365 -11.41 14.68 0.23
C ALA A 365 -10.90 15.89 1.03
N ALA A 366 -9.63 16.24 0.88
CA ALA A 366 -9.00 17.35 1.62
C ALA A 366 -7.92 18.06 0.78
N PRO A 367 -8.29 18.70 -0.34
CA PRO A 367 -7.34 19.29 -1.30
C PRO A 367 -6.46 20.40 -0.72
N GLN A 368 -6.93 21.08 0.32
CA GLN A 368 -6.15 22.13 0.99
C GLN A 368 -5.08 21.54 1.92
N GLU A 369 -5.34 20.37 2.47
CA GLU A 369 -4.42 19.68 3.38
C GLU A 369 -3.36 18.84 2.65
N PHE A 370 -3.67 18.35 1.43
CA PHE A 370 -2.83 17.45 0.65
C PHE A 370 -2.53 17.98 -0.76
N PRO A 371 -1.84 19.13 -0.88
CA PRO A 371 -1.54 19.75 -2.19
C PRO A 371 -0.68 18.86 -3.11
N ARG A 372 0.20 18.01 -2.57
CA ARG A 372 0.97 17.05 -3.39
C ARG A 372 0.09 15.99 -4.02
N ALA A 373 -0.95 15.54 -3.31
CA ALA A 373 -1.93 14.62 -3.87
C ALA A 373 -2.74 15.28 -5.00
N VAL A 374 -3.13 16.55 -4.85
CA VAL A 374 -3.75 17.34 -5.91
C VAL A 374 -2.83 17.47 -7.12
N LEU A 375 -1.54 17.77 -6.89
CA LEU A 375 -0.53 17.82 -7.95
C LEU A 375 -0.44 16.48 -8.71
N SER A 376 -0.39 15.35 -7.99
CA SER A 376 -0.34 14.01 -8.61
C SER A 376 -1.53 13.78 -9.55
N GLU A 377 -2.77 14.07 -9.11
CA GLU A 377 -3.96 13.94 -9.96
C GLU A 377 -3.95 14.88 -11.18
N ARG A 378 -3.43 16.12 -11.04
CA ARG A 378 -3.25 17.04 -12.17
C ARG A 378 -2.22 16.53 -13.18
N LEU A 379 -1.13 15.94 -12.70
CA LEU A 379 -0.12 15.33 -13.56
C LEU A 379 -0.63 14.08 -14.26
N ILE A 380 -1.49 13.27 -13.60
CA ILE A 380 -2.16 12.13 -14.26
C ILE A 380 -3.07 12.62 -15.37
N ALA A 381 -3.90 13.64 -15.11
CA ALA A 381 -4.77 14.22 -16.11
C ALA A 381 -3.96 14.72 -17.31
N TYR A 382 -2.87 15.47 -17.07
CA TYR A 382 -1.93 15.91 -18.12
C TYR A 382 -1.31 14.74 -18.90
N ALA A 383 -0.89 13.68 -18.23
CA ALA A 383 -0.29 12.51 -18.87
C ALA A 383 -1.27 11.79 -19.82
N LEU A 384 -2.55 11.80 -19.48
CA LEU A 384 -3.62 11.14 -20.24
C LEU A 384 -4.24 12.03 -21.33
N ASP A 385 -4.11 13.34 -21.20
CA ASP A 385 -4.68 14.32 -22.14
C ASP A 385 -3.80 14.42 -23.40
N ASP A 386 -4.37 14.15 -24.57
CA ASP A 386 -3.67 14.23 -25.86
C ASP A 386 -3.95 15.56 -26.59
N ASP A 387 -4.67 16.52 -25.96
CA ASP A 387 -4.88 17.85 -26.50
C ASP A 387 -3.57 18.66 -26.56
N ALA A 388 -3.39 19.42 -27.63
CA ALA A 388 -2.20 20.26 -27.83
C ALA A 388 -2.06 21.36 -26.76
N GLY A 389 -3.17 21.80 -26.16
CA GLY A 389 -3.19 22.79 -25.08
C GLY A 389 -2.84 22.23 -23.68
N ALA A 390 -2.83 20.90 -23.51
CA ALA A 390 -2.63 20.25 -22.20
C ALA A 390 -1.32 20.70 -21.51
N ALA A 391 -0.22 20.81 -22.27
CA ALA A 391 1.06 21.27 -21.77
C ALA A 391 1.03 22.71 -21.27
N GLN A 392 0.29 23.60 -21.94
CA GLN A 392 0.13 24.96 -21.48
C GLN A 392 -0.79 25.04 -20.25
N ALA A 393 -1.85 24.26 -20.23
CA ALA A 393 -2.78 24.20 -19.10
C ALA A 393 -2.09 23.76 -17.79
N ILE A 394 -1.27 22.68 -17.84
CA ILE A 394 -0.55 22.24 -16.65
C ILE A 394 0.50 23.27 -16.21
N ARG A 395 1.23 23.91 -17.12
CA ARG A 395 2.20 24.96 -16.77
C ARG A 395 1.51 26.19 -16.15
N SER A 396 0.34 26.61 -16.66
CA SER A 396 -0.44 27.68 -16.05
C SER A 396 -0.89 27.30 -14.65
N TRP A 397 -1.44 26.10 -14.49
CA TRP A 397 -1.88 25.65 -13.18
C TRP A 397 -0.70 25.59 -12.18
N LEU A 398 0.49 25.10 -12.57
CA LEU A 398 1.68 25.06 -11.71
C LEU A 398 2.20 26.46 -11.31
N ARG A 399 1.97 27.48 -12.12
CA ARG A 399 2.30 28.87 -11.75
C ARG A 399 1.31 29.44 -10.74
N ASP A 400 0.03 29.09 -10.87
CA ASP A 400 -1.05 29.63 -10.05
C ASP A 400 -1.13 28.91 -8.68
N ASP A 401 -0.87 27.60 -8.65
CA ASP A 401 -0.80 26.78 -7.44
C ASP A 401 0.65 26.67 -6.95
N ASN A 402 1.03 27.52 -6.03
CA ASN A 402 2.38 27.60 -5.47
C ASN A 402 2.56 26.86 -4.13
N ARG A 403 1.66 25.96 -3.77
CA ARG A 403 1.73 25.21 -2.51
C ARG A 403 2.84 24.16 -2.48
N VAL A 404 3.24 23.65 -3.64
CA VAL A 404 4.39 22.75 -3.81
C VAL A 404 5.39 23.41 -4.76
N THR A 405 6.60 23.71 -4.30
CA THR A 405 7.57 24.49 -5.07
C THR A 405 9.01 23.97 -4.95
N GLY A 406 9.91 24.51 -5.75
CA GLY A 406 11.34 24.26 -5.68
C GLY A 406 11.69 22.78 -5.83
N SER A 407 12.66 22.30 -5.06
CA SER A 407 13.12 20.90 -5.11
C SER A 407 12.04 19.89 -4.63
N GLU A 408 11.03 20.35 -3.92
CA GLU A 408 9.91 19.51 -3.53
C GLU A 408 9.00 19.23 -4.74
N LEU A 409 8.72 20.25 -5.56
CA LEU A 409 7.94 20.11 -6.80
C LEU A 409 8.68 19.20 -7.79
N GLU A 410 9.99 19.39 -7.98
CA GLU A 410 10.82 18.52 -8.84
C GLU A 410 10.67 17.05 -8.44
N ARG A 411 10.88 16.76 -7.13
CA ARG A 411 10.77 15.38 -6.62
C ARG A 411 9.35 14.83 -6.74
N ALA A 412 8.32 15.65 -6.53
CA ALA A 412 6.92 15.22 -6.64
C ALA A 412 6.56 14.88 -8.08
N ILE A 413 6.99 15.70 -9.07
CA ILE A 413 6.79 15.41 -10.50
C ILE A 413 7.54 14.14 -10.87
N ASN A 414 8.78 13.98 -10.42
CA ASN A 414 9.60 12.81 -10.69
C ASN A 414 8.95 11.51 -10.15
N ALA A 415 8.53 11.52 -8.88
CA ALA A 415 7.85 10.39 -8.26
C ALA A 415 6.53 10.02 -9.00
N SER A 416 5.75 11.04 -9.40
CA SER A 416 4.55 10.83 -10.21
C SER A 416 4.88 10.18 -11.56
N GLY A 417 5.95 10.62 -12.22
CA GLY A 417 6.43 10.02 -13.47
C GLY A 417 6.71 8.53 -13.35
N TYR A 418 7.39 8.10 -12.28
CA TYR A 418 7.64 6.68 -12.03
C TYR A 418 6.36 5.89 -11.74
N ALA A 419 5.45 6.41 -10.91
CA ALA A 419 4.16 5.78 -10.66
C ALA A 419 3.33 5.60 -11.95
N PHE A 420 3.39 6.58 -12.85
CA PHE A 420 2.68 6.52 -14.13
C PHE A 420 3.36 5.57 -15.12
N ARG A 421 4.69 5.48 -15.11
CA ARG A 421 5.41 4.50 -15.92
C ARG A 421 4.93 3.07 -15.60
N GLU A 422 4.75 2.75 -14.34
CA GLU A 422 4.26 1.45 -13.90
C GLU A 422 2.78 1.21 -14.22
N SER A 423 1.94 2.22 -14.04
CA SER A 423 0.49 2.07 -14.12
C SER A 423 -0.11 2.43 -15.50
N LEU A 424 0.46 3.41 -16.19
CA LEU A 424 -0.06 3.96 -17.46
C LEU A 424 0.87 3.68 -18.64
N GLY A 425 2.08 3.17 -18.36
CA GLY A 425 3.11 2.88 -19.35
C GLY A 425 4.06 4.03 -19.64
N ALA A 426 5.26 3.68 -20.12
CA ALA A 426 6.35 4.63 -20.35
C ALA A 426 6.00 5.78 -21.29
N ARG A 427 5.16 5.55 -22.33
CA ARG A 427 4.73 6.60 -23.27
C ARG A 427 3.97 7.75 -22.57
N ARG A 428 3.11 7.43 -21.61
CA ARG A 428 2.36 8.43 -20.82
C ARG A 428 3.26 9.14 -19.81
N ALA A 429 4.12 8.39 -19.15
CA ALA A 429 5.08 8.93 -18.17
C ALA A 429 6.10 9.88 -18.83
N LEU A 430 6.46 9.66 -20.10
CA LEU A 430 7.41 10.48 -20.83
C LEU A 430 7.02 11.98 -20.81
N LYS A 431 5.71 12.29 -20.95
CA LYS A 431 5.21 13.67 -20.91
C LYS A 431 5.52 14.34 -19.55
N VAL A 432 5.41 13.60 -18.47
CA VAL A 432 5.63 14.11 -17.10
C VAL A 432 7.12 14.30 -16.82
N PHE A 433 7.97 13.35 -17.25
CA PHE A 433 9.41 13.51 -17.13
C PHE A 433 9.93 14.66 -18.01
N ALA A 434 9.41 14.83 -19.24
CA ALA A 434 9.74 15.95 -20.09
C ALA A 434 9.37 17.30 -19.44
N LEU A 435 8.16 17.41 -18.86
CA LEU A 435 7.75 18.59 -18.09
C LEU A 435 8.71 18.87 -16.95
N ASN A 436 9.19 17.84 -16.25
CA ASN A 436 10.14 18.02 -15.15
C ASN A 436 11.48 18.64 -15.64
N THR A 437 12.01 18.18 -16.79
CA THR A 437 13.24 18.76 -17.36
C THR A 437 13.04 20.19 -17.91
N GLU A 438 11.84 20.54 -18.36
CA GLU A 438 11.51 21.92 -18.75
C GLU A 438 11.51 22.88 -17.55
N LEU A 439 10.93 22.43 -16.41
CA LEU A 439 10.86 23.23 -15.19
C LEU A 439 12.19 23.30 -14.44
N TYR A 440 12.99 22.24 -14.53
CA TYR A 440 14.28 22.07 -13.82
C TYR A 440 15.40 21.68 -14.78
N PRO A 441 15.79 22.58 -15.73
CA PRO A 441 16.78 22.25 -16.77
C PRO A 441 18.17 21.93 -16.23
N ASP A 442 18.50 22.37 -15.03
CA ASP A 442 19.79 22.15 -14.35
C ASP A 442 19.78 20.93 -13.42
N SER A 443 18.66 20.19 -13.32
CA SER A 443 18.56 18.99 -12.48
C SER A 443 19.09 17.76 -13.22
N ALA A 444 20.23 17.23 -12.75
CA ALA A 444 20.75 15.94 -13.22
C ALA A 444 19.73 14.81 -13.07
N ASN A 445 19.01 14.78 -11.94
CA ASN A 445 17.98 13.77 -11.64
C ASN A 445 16.81 13.81 -12.63
N ALA A 446 16.34 15.01 -13.00
CA ALA A 446 15.24 15.13 -13.96
C ALA A 446 15.63 14.57 -15.34
N TRP A 447 16.85 14.86 -15.82
CA TRP A 447 17.36 14.34 -17.10
C TRP A 447 17.65 12.85 -17.07
N ASP A 448 18.15 12.31 -15.94
CA ASP A 448 18.36 10.87 -15.74
C ASP A 448 17.04 10.09 -15.81
N SER A 449 16.01 10.56 -15.11
CA SER A 449 14.68 9.94 -15.11
C SER A 449 14.01 9.99 -16.50
N LEU A 450 14.20 11.09 -17.27
CA LEU A 450 13.74 11.17 -18.64
C LEU A 450 14.48 10.17 -19.54
N ALA A 451 15.80 10.01 -19.34
CA ALA A 451 16.62 9.03 -20.07
C ALA A 451 16.16 7.59 -19.81
N GLU A 452 15.92 7.24 -18.54
CA GLU A 452 15.35 5.92 -18.17
C GLU A 452 14.01 5.65 -18.84
N CYS A 453 13.17 6.67 -18.97
CA CYS A 453 11.87 6.53 -19.64
C CYS A 453 12.03 6.25 -21.14
N HIS A 454 12.95 6.95 -21.84
CA HIS A 454 13.32 6.67 -23.24
C HIS A 454 13.91 5.26 -23.40
N ALA A 455 14.80 4.84 -22.47
CA ALA A 455 15.36 3.49 -22.47
C ALA A 455 14.27 2.42 -22.34
N ALA A 456 13.28 2.62 -21.48
CA ALA A 456 12.13 1.73 -21.33
C ALA A 456 11.25 1.66 -22.60
N LEU A 457 11.27 2.67 -23.45
CA LEU A 457 10.62 2.68 -24.76
C LEU A 457 11.46 2.06 -25.88
N GLY A 458 12.71 1.64 -25.60
CA GLY A 458 13.66 1.15 -26.60
C GLY A 458 14.32 2.24 -27.43
N GLU A 459 14.15 3.50 -27.10
CA GLU A 459 14.67 4.68 -27.80
C GLU A 459 16.13 4.98 -27.35
N ARG A 460 17.06 4.04 -27.61
CA ARG A 460 18.42 4.01 -27.06
C ARG A 460 19.23 5.28 -27.33
N GLU A 461 19.24 5.77 -28.58
CA GLU A 461 20.00 6.98 -28.91
C GLU A 461 19.51 8.23 -28.16
N ALA A 462 18.21 8.35 -27.91
CA ALA A 462 17.65 9.42 -27.11
C ALA A 462 18.06 9.25 -25.64
N ALA A 463 17.96 8.04 -25.10
CA ALA A 463 18.37 7.73 -23.74
C ALA A 463 19.86 8.07 -23.51
N ASP A 464 20.76 7.64 -24.39
CA ASP A 464 22.21 7.87 -24.25
C ASP A 464 22.56 9.36 -24.25
N ARG A 465 21.94 10.17 -25.13
CA ARG A 465 22.12 11.63 -25.14
C ARG A 465 21.68 12.27 -23.83
N LEU A 466 20.55 11.82 -23.26
CA LEU A 466 19.98 12.37 -22.03
C LEU A 466 20.79 11.94 -20.79
N TYR A 467 21.28 10.71 -20.73
CA TYR A 467 22.21 10.24 -19.70
C TYR A 467 23.52 11.04 -19.73
N ALA A 468 24.06 11.32 -20.93
CA ALA A 468 25.24 12.16 -21.05
C ALA A 468 25.00 13.58 -20.51
N LYS A 469 23.83 14.17 -20.76
CA LYS A 469 23.42 15.46 -20.20
C LYS A 469 23.28 15.40 -18.69
N ALA A 470 22.59 14.39 -18.15
CA ALA A 470 22.45 14.20 -16.70
C ALA A 470 23.83 14.09 -16.02
N LYS A 471 24.74 13.30 -16.61
CA LYS A 471 26.12 13.15 -16.11
C LYS A 471 26.89 14.47 -16.12
N ALA A 472 26.73 15.31 -17.15
CA ALA A 472 27.37 16.61 -17.24
C ALA A 472 26.86 17.61 -16.17
N LEU A 473 25.59 17.49 -15.78
CA LEU A 473 24.96 18.32 -14.74
C LEU A 473 25.24 17.80 -13.32
N ALA A 474 25.54 16.51 -13.16
CA ALA A 474 25.89 15.95 -11.86
C ALA A 474 27.20 16.60 -11.39
N LYS A 475 27.14 17.42 -10.33
CA LYS A 475 28.36 17.99 -9.71
C LYS A 475 29.20 16.81 -9.23
N PRO A 476 30.55 16.86 -9.42
CA PRO A 476 31.41 15.88 -8.78
C PRO A 476 31.16 15.94 -7.28
N SER A 477 30.91 14.77 -6.67
CA SER A 477 30.82 14.67 -5.22
C SER A 477 32.09 15.23 -4.60
N PRO A 478 32.03 16.15 -3.62
CA PRO A 478 33.19 16.69 -2.94
C PRO A 478 33.98 15.61 -2.23
#